data_25fdaa3c0c003bb1b3eb31514c44e7f8
#
_entry.id   25fdaa3c0c003bb1b3eb31514c44e7f8
#
_cell.length_a   1.000
_cell.length_b   1.000
_cell.length_c   1.000
_cell.angle_alpha   90.00
_cell.angle_beta   90.00
_cell.angle_gamma   90.00
#
_symmetry.space_group_name_H-M   'P 1'
#
loop_
_entity.id
_entity.type
_entity.pdbx_description
1 polymer ?
#
loop_
_entity_poly.entity_id
_entity_poly.type
_entity_poly.pdbx_seq_one_letter_code
_entity_poly.pdbx_strand_id
1 'polypeptide(L)'
;MNKEENGPSPSSTHSGERASVVRDHGCDIVVVGSLNMDLVVKTERMPRPGETVRGEGFKTIPGGKGANQAAAAARLGGQVEMVGRVGADAFGPVLLDNLRSQGVGAAHVTPDPVAASGTAMIIVDAHGENSIVVAAGANGQVSMADLQAARGLLAQARYLLMQLEIPLPVVRAAIDLARELGLKVILNAAPALKVPADFLQGVYCLVVNESETQAITDIAVTDLAAAREAGRMMLGFGIPVVIITLGAQGALLTMRGPEGAPSAHHVPARPVKVVDTTAAGDAFIGGLTVALLRDFPLVEAVRYATCAGTLATTVLGAQTSLPSAAQVQAFYEGRGS
;
A
#
# COMPACT_ATOMS: atom_id res chain seq x y z
N MET A 1 -0.37 78.53 20.70
CA MET A 1 0.92 77.84 20.84
C MET A 1 0.62 76.47 21.41
N ASN A 2 0.35 75.54 20.55
CA ASN A 2 0.20 74.11 20.93
C ASN A 2 0.97 73.28 19.91
N LYS A 3 1.91 72.54 20.42
CA LYS A 3 2.73 71.57 19.65
C LYS A 3 1.92 70.34 19.46
N GLU A 4 1.74 69.93 18.21
CA GLU A 4 1.27 68.57 17.82
C GLU A 4 2.44 67.65 17.86
N GLU A 5 2.33 66.56 18.65
CA GLU A 5 3.25 65.43 18.65
C GLU A 5 2.68 64.38 17.73
N ASN A 6 3.43 64.08 16.67
CA ASN A 6 3.19 62.97 15.77
C ASN A 6 3.70 61.65 16.42
N GLY A 7 2.78 60.74 16.75
CA GLY A 7 3.11 59.38 17.13
C GLY A 7 3.20 58.45 15.89
N PRO A 8 4.08 57.46 15.87
CA PRO A 8 4.24 56.57 14.73
C PRO A 8 3.13 55.52 14.65
N SER A 9 2.65 55.30 13.42
CA SER A 9 1.71 54.22 13.05
C SER A 9 2.28 52.82 13.34
N PRO A 10 1.49 51.87 13.85
CA PRO A 10 1.93 50.48 13.97
C PRO A 10 1.84 49.78 12.62
N SER A 11 2.97 49.26 12.17
CA SER A 11 3.09 48.36 11.03
C SER A 11 2.39 47.03 11.34
N SER A 12 1.32 46.72 10.62
CA SER A 12 0.64 45.42 10.66
C SER A 12 1.42 44.40 9.87
N THR A 13 2.25 43.60 10.54
CA THR A 13 2.76 42.34 10.01
C THR A 13 1.70 41.28 10.21
N HIS A 14 0.93 40.99 9.18
CA HIS A 14 0.10 39.78 9.11
C HIS A 14 0.99 38.59 8.81
N SER A 15 1.55 37.96 9.82
CA SER A 15 2.01 36.56 9.76
C SER A 15 0.77 35.68 9.84
N GLY A 16 0.31 35.22 8.68
CA GLY A 16 -0.74 34.20 8.59
C GLY A 16 -0.23 32.87 9.10
N GLU A 17 -0.32 32.64 10.38
CA GLU A 17 -0.30 31.29 10.95
C GLU A 17 -1.52 30.54 10.40
N ARG A 18 -1.28 29.63 9.45
CA ARG A 18 -2.27 28.59 9.13
C ARG A 18 -2.38 27.70 10.36
N ALA A 19 -3.37 27.97 11.18
CA ALA A 19 -3.81 27.05 12.22
C ALA A 19 -4.08 25.69 11.54
N SER A 20 -3.26 24.69 11.86
CA SER A 20 -3.56 23.31 11.54
C SER A 20 -4.87 22.98 12.27
N VAL A 21 -5.95 22.89 11.52
CA VAL A 21 -7.20 22.34 12.02
C VAL A 21 -6.88 20.89 12.39
N VAL A 22 -6.68 20.63 13.67
CA VAL A 22 -6.67 19.27 14.22
C VAL A 22 -8.10 18.76 14.00
N ARG A 23 -8.30 18.03 12.91
CA ARG A 23 -9.52 17.29 12.70
C ARG A 23 -9.43 16.11 13.66
N ASP A 24 -10.41 15.96 14.53
CA ASP A 24 -10.59 14.77 15.37
C ASP A 24 -11.07 13.65 14.44
N HIS A 25 -10.10 12.97 13.81
CA HIS A 25 -10.36 11.99 12.77
C HIS A 25 -10.45 10.61 13.39
N GLY A 26 -11.62 10.04 13.42
CA GLY A 26 -11.81 8.63 13.75
C GLY A 26 -11.20 7.64 12.74
N CYS A 27 -10.68 8.12 11.59
CA CYS A 27 -10.00 7.33 10.57
C CYS A 27 -9.03 8.21 9.76
N ASP A 28 -7.79 7.77 9.63
CA ASP A 28 -6.76 8.46 8.85
C ASP A 28 -6.53 7.84 7.47
N ILE A 29 -6.69 6.53 7.36
CA ILE A 29 -6.38 5.73 6.19
C ILE A 29 -7.57 4.85 5.86
N VAL A 30 -8.10 4.98 4.66
CA VAL A 30 -9.06 4.01 4.12
C VAL A 30 -8.35 3.15 3.09
N VAL A 31 -8.47 1.84 3.23
CA VAL A 31 -7.99 0.87 2.24
C VAL A 31 -9.19 0.35 1.45
N VAL A 32 -9.18 0.54 0.14
CA VAL A 32 -10.16 -0.10 -0.76
C VAL A 32 -9.44 -1.19 -1.52
N GLY A 33 -9.73 -2.47 -1.21
CA GLY A 33 -8.91 -3.54 -1.75
C GLY A 33 -9.40 -4.95 -1.43
N SER A 34 -8.53 -5.91 -1.66
CA SER A 34 -8.79 -7.35 -1.59
C SER A 34 -8.62 -7.95 -0.20
N LEU A 35 -9.41 -9.00 0.05
CA LEU A 35 -9.25 -9.93 1.15
C LEU A 35 -9.23 -11.34 0.59
N ASN A 36 -8.19 -12.11 0.87
CA ASN A 36 -8.04 -13.49 0.39
C ASN A 36 -7.82 -14.46 1.55
N MET A 37 -8.28 -15.69 1.36
CA MET A 37 -7.79 -16.82 2.12
C MET A 37 -6.71 -17.52 1.30
N ASP A 38 -5.46 -17.47 1.76
CA ASP A 38 -4.35 -18.14 1.12
C ASP A 38 -4.34 -19.61 1.55
N LEU A 39 -4.43 -20.51 0.57
CA LEU A 39 -4.46 -21.97 0.72
C LEU A 39 -3.07 -22.49 0.36
N VAL A 40 -2.23 -22.71 1.35
CA VAL A 40 -0.81 -23.05 1.15
C VAL A 40 -0.59 -24.53 1.34
N VAL A 41 0.01 -25.18 0.35
CA VAL A 41 0.48 -26.56 0.42
C VAL A 41 1.97 -26.62 0.04
N LYS A 42 2.74 -27.40 0.80
CA LYS A 42 4.13 -27.70 0.45
C LYS A 42 4.21 -29.01 -0.31
N THR A 43 5.11 -29.09 -1.29
CA THR A 43 5.38 -30.29 -2.09
C THR A 43 6.88 -30.47 -2.26
N GLU A 44 7.32 -31.67 -2.61
CA GLU A 44 8.73 -31.92 -2.98
C GLU A 44 9.09 -31.16 -4.27
N ARG A 45 8.16 -31.11 -5.22
CA ARG A 45 8.29 -30.42 -6.51
C ARG A 45 6.93 -29.98 -7.06
N MET A 46 6.93 -29.06 -7.99
CA MET A 46 5.72 -28.65 -8.70
C MET A 46 5.13 -29.81 -9.52
N PRO A 47 3.78 -30.03 -9.50
CA PRO A 47 3.12 -31.00 -10.35
C PRO A 47 3.20 -30.58 -11.82
N ARG A 48 3.37 -31.54 -12.71
CA ARG A 48 3.22 -31.38 -14.17
C ARG A 48 1.76 -31.53 -14.58
N PRO A 49 1.34 -31.04 -15.76
CA PRO A 49 -0.01 -31.29 -16.27
C PRO A 49 -0.35 -32.78 -16.26
N GLY A 50 -1.51 -33.13 -15.67
CA GLY A 50 -1.98 -34.54 -15.54
C GLY A 50 -1.36 -35.31 -14.37
N GLU A 51 -0.49 -34.72 -13.57
CA GLU A 51 0.19 -35.40 -12.47
C GLU A 51 -0.49 -35.13 -11.12
N THR A 52 -0.50 -36.11 -10.24
CA THR A 52 -0.85 -36.00 -8.83
C THR A 52 0.40 -36.16 -7.98
N VAL A 53 0.77 -35.12 -7.21
CA VAL A 53 1.87 -35.15 -6.25
C VAL A 53 1.33 -35.16 -4.83
N ARG A 54 2.07 -35.73 -3.88
CA ARG A 54 1.74 -35.62 -2.46
C ARG A 54 2.18 -34.25 -1.92
N GLY A 55 1.27 -33.57 -1.20
CA GLY A 55 1.59 -32.38 -0.43
C GLY A 55 1.93 -32.71 1.01
N GLU A 56 2.79 -31.91 1.62
CA GLU A 56 3.17 -31.94 3.03
C GLU A 56 2.62 -30.72 3.73
N GLY A 57 1.67 -30.93 4.63
CA GLY A 57 1.03 -29.84 5.39
C GLY A 57 0.14 -28.96 4.51
N PHE A 58 -0.99 -28.60 5.06
CA PHE A 58 -1.92 -27.64 4.46
C PHE A 58 -2.19 -26.54 5.48
N LYS A 59 -2.17 -25.27 5.03
CA LYS A 59 -2.46 -24.13 5.88
C LYS A 59 -3.43 -23.20 5.17
N THR A 60 -4.35 -22.64 5.94
CA THR A 60 -5.19 -21.50 5.54
C THR A 60 -4.68 -20.26 6.27
N ILE A 61 -4.33 -19.22 5.51
CA ILE A 61 -3.71 -18.01 6.05
C ILE A 61 -4.47 -16.80 5.50
N PRO A 62 -5.00 -15.92 6.37
CA PRO A 62 -5.56 -14.66 5.92
C PRO A 62 -4.52 -13.82 5.18
N GLY A 63 -4.89 -13.34 3.98
CA GLY A 63 -4.06 -12.60 3.05
C GLY A 63 -4.88 -11.63 2.20
N GLY A 64 -4.41 -11.38 1.00
CA GLY A 64 -4.91 -10.35 0.08
C GLY A 64 -4.17 -9.03 0.29
N LYS A 65 -3.73 -8.40 -0.81
CA LYS A 65 -2.90 -7.18 -0.74
C LYS A 65 -3.59 -6.06 0.04
N GLY A 66 -4.90 -5.86 -0.15
CA GLY A 66 -5.67 -4.88 0.61
C GLY A 66 -5.61 -5.12 2.11
N ALA A 67 -5.94 -6.34 2.54
CA ALA A 67 -5.93 -6.70 3.96
C ALA A 67 -4.51 -6.66 4.56
N ASN A 68 -3.48 -7.10 3.81
CA ASN A 68 -2.09 -7.06 4.28
C ASN A 68 -1.61 -5.62 4.50
N GLN A 69 -1.88 -4.72 3.54
CA GLN A 69 -1.48 -3.31 3.64
C GLN A 69 -2.25 -2.58 4.74
N ALA A 70 -3.54 -2.89 4.93
CA ALA A 70 -4.33 -2.38 6.03
C ALA A 70 -3.76 -2.82 7.39
N ALA A 71 -3.48 -4.12 7.54
CA ALA A 71 -2.87 -4.66 8.75
C ALA A 71 -1.48 -4.07 9.01
N ALA A 72 -0.65 -3.90 7.97
CA ALA A 72 0.67 -3.27 8.08
C ALA A 72 0.56 -1.84 8.61
N ALA A 73 -0.33 -1.02 8.02
CA ALA A 73 -0.53 0.35 8.46
C ALA A 73 -1.08 0.44 9.89
N ALA A 74 -2.02 -0.43 10.27
CA ALA A 74 -2.59 -0.46 11.63
C ALA A 74 -1.54 -0.86 12.67
N ARG A 75 -0.72 -1.89 12.42
CA ARG A 75 0.38 -2.29 13.31
C ARG A 75 1.44 -1.22 13.52
N LEU A 76 1.58 -0.32 12.55
CA LEU A 76 2.48 0.82 12.62
C LEU A 76 1.84 2.06 13.25
N GLY A 77 0.58 1.95 13.72
CA GLY A 77 -0.11 2.97 14.49
C GLY A 77 -1.01 3.90 13.68
N GLY A 78 -1.34 3.54 12.42
CA GLY A 78 -2.38 4.22 11.63
C GLY A 78 -3.78 3.83 12.11
N GLN A 79 -4.73 4.75 12.06
CA GLN A 79 -6.16 4.46 12.21
C GLN A 79 -6.71 4.07 10.83
N VAL A 80 -7.00 2.78 10.66
CA VAL A 80 -7.27 2.18 9.35
C VAL A 80 -8.66 1.58 9.29
N GLU A 81 -9.40 1.92 8.27
CA GLU A 81 -10.67 1.30 7.90
C GLU A 81 -10.56 0.60 6.54
N MET A 82 -11.22 -0.53 6.39
CA MET A 82 -11.22 -1.28 5.13
C MET A 82 -12.57 -1.27 4.46
N VAL A 83 -12.56 -1.07 3.14
CA VAL A 83 -13.70 -1.22 2.23
C VAL A 83 -13.37 -2.36 1.28
N GLY A 84 -14.26 -3.35 1.20
CA GLY A 84 -14.05 -4.54 0.38
C GLY A 84 -15.20 -5.52 0.48
N ARG A 85 -14.99 -6.72 -0.02
CA ARG A 85 -15.98 -7.81 0.09
C ARG A 85 -15.33 -9.13 0.49
N VAL A 86 -16.10 -9.94 1.22
CA VAL A 86 -15.81 -11.36 1.51
C VAL A 86 -17.02 -12.17 1.07
N GLY A 87 -16.88 -13.48 0.92
CA GLY A 87 -18.03 -14.36 0.67
C GLY A 87 -18.85 -14.61 1.94
N ALA A 88 -20.12 -14.94 1.77
CA ALA A 88 -20.96 -15.51 2.82
C ALA A 88 -20.67 -17.00 3.02
N ASP A 89 -19.39 -17.36 3.10
CA ASP A 89 -18.86 -18.72 3.24
C ASP A 89 -18.07 -18.89 4.57
N ALA A 90 -17.40 -20.03 4.73
CA ALA A 90 -16.62 -20.32 5.94
C ALA A 90 -15.40 -19.39 6.12
N PHE A 91 -14.88 -18.79 5.04
CA PHE A 91 -13.70 -17.90 5.09
C PHE A 91 -14.08 -16.46 5.45
N GLY A 92 -15.26 -15.99 5.05
CA GLY A 92 -15.68 -14.61 5.28
C GLY A 92 -15.55 -14.17 6.75
N PRO A 93 -16.18 -14.86 7.72
CA PRO A 93 -16.04 -14.52 9.15
C PRO A 93 -14.57 -14.56 9.62
N VAL A 94 -13.79 -15.54 9.19
CA VAL A 94 -12.36 -15.66 9.57
C VAL A 94 -11.55 -14.45 9.08
N LEU A 95 -11.77 -13.99 7.85
CA LEU A 95 -11.09 -12.83 7.27
C LEU A 95 -11.48 -11.54 8.01
N LEU A 96 -12.76 -11.37 8.34
CA LEU A 96 -13.25 -10.21 9.11
C LEU A 96 -12.69 -10.18 10.54
N ASP A 97 -12.68 -11.31 11.23
CA ASP A 97 -12.15 -11.40 12.60
C ASP A 97 -10.62 -11.19 12.61
N ASN A 98 -9.94 -11.68 11.58
CA ASN A 98 -8.52 -11.41 11.41
C ASN A 98 -8.24 -9.90 11.23
N LEU A 99 -8.97 -9.19 10.36
CA LEU A 99 -8.81 -7.73 10.22
C LEU A 99 -8.99 -7.01 11.55
N ARG A 100 -10.04 -7.32 12.28
CA ARG A 100 -10.33 -6.73 13.60
C ARG A 100 -9.22 -7.00 14.60
N SER A 101 -8.67 -8.23 14.61
CA SER A 101 -7.54 -8.60 15.47
C SER A 101 -6.26 -7.82 15.16
N GLN A 102 -6.11 -7.35 13.91
CA GLN A 102 -5.00 -6.50 13.47
C GLN A 102 -5.23 -5.00 13.76
N GLY A 103 -6.38 -4.64 14.36
CA GLY A 103 -6.73 -3.25 14.63
C GLY A 103 -7.29 -2.50 13.42
N VAL A 104 -7.76 -3.21 12.40
CA VAL A 104 -8.38 -2.62 11.20
C VAL A 104 -9.89 -2.62 11.35
N GLY A 105 -10.53 -1.48 11.15
CA GLY A 105 -11.98 -1.39 11.10
C GLY A 105 -12.53 -2.08 9.84
N ALA A 106 -13.60 -2.85 10.01
CA ALA A 106 -14.17 -3.69 8.96
C ALA A 106 -15.68 -3.46 8.75
N ALA A 107 -16.21 -2.30 9.19
CA ALA A 107 -17.63 -1.99 9.07
C ALA A 107 -18.10 -1.86 7.60
N HIS A 108 -17.20 -1.55 6.68
CA HIS A 108 -17.44 -1.43 5.25
C HIS A 108 -16.93 -2.62 4.43
N VAL A 109 -16.62 -3.76 5.10
CA VAL A 109 -16.38 -5.03 4.39
C VAL A 109 -17.67 -5.82 4.36
N THR A 110 -18.28 -5.93 3.17
CA THR A 110 -19.62 -6.49 2.99
C THR A 110 -19.55 -7.96 2.56
N PRO A 111 -20.27 -8.89 3.25
CA PRO A 111 -20.42 -10.26 2.76
C PRO A 111 -21.22 -10.30 1.45
N ASP A 112 -20.66 -10.96 0.44
CA ASP A 112 -21.34 -11.24 -0.82
C ASP A 112 -22.16 -12.53 -0.69
N PRO A 113 -23.46 -12.51 -1.00
CA PRO A 113 -24.32 -13.69 -0.79
C PRO A 113 -24.12 -14.81 -1.83
N VAL A 114 -23.44 -14.52 -2.94
CA VAL A 114 -23.30 -15.43 -4.09
C VAL A 114 -21.84 -15.82 -4.35
N ALA A 115 -20.95 -14.83 -4.38
CA ALA A 115 -19.54 -15.06 -4.64
C ALA A 115 -18.85 -15.59 -3.38
N ALA A 116 -18.00 -16.62 -3.53
CA ALA A 116 -17.14 -17.09 -2.46
C ALA A 116 -16.09 -16.03 -2.11
N SER A 117 -15.51 -16.10 -0.91
CA SER A 117 -14.35 -15.28 -0.54
C SER A 117 -13.20 -15.44 -1.53
N GLY A 118 -12.42 -14.37 -1.75
CA GLY A 118 -11.21 -14.44 -2.55
C GLY A 118 -10.25 -15.49 -1.99
N THR A 119 -9.60 -16.24 -2.86
CA THR A 119 -8.62 -17.26 -2.45
C THR A 119 -7.37 -17.19 -3.30
N ALA A 120 -6.21 -17.50 -2.71
CA ALA A 120 -4.98 -17.77 -3.43
C ALA A 120 -4.55 -19.21 -3.16
N MET A 121 -4.48 -20.03 -4.21
CA MET A 121 -3.90 -21.37 -4.13
C MET A 121 -2.40 -21.26 -4.31
N ILE A 122 -1.63 -21.62 -3.29
CA ILE A 122 -0.18 -21.44 -3.24
C ILE A 122 0.47 -22.81 -3.06
N ILE A 123 1.22 -23.25 -4.06
CA ILE A 123 2.07 -24.42 -3.97
C ILE A 123 3.49 -23.94 -3.76
N VAL A 124 4.17 -24.47 -2.75
CA VAL A 124 5.57 -24.15 -2.44
C VAL A 124 6.39 -25.45 -2.55
N ASP A 125 7.43 -25.46 -3.37
CA ASP A 125 8.29 -26.63 -3.53
C ASP A 125 9.43 -26.70 -2.49
N ALA A 126 10.23 -27.75 -2.55
CA ALA A 126 11.35 -27.98 -1.64
C ALA A 126 12.47 -26.91 -1.78
N HIS A 127 12.52 -26.19 -2.90
CA HIS A 127 13.47 -25.11 -3.13
C HIS A 127 12.95 -23.75 -2.64
N GLY A 128 11.68 -23.70 -2.18
CA GLY A 128 11.01 -22.45 -1.76
C GLY A 128 10.43 -21.68 -2.94
N GLU A 129 10.43 -22.22 -4.16
CA GLU A 129 9.75 -21.63 -5.29
C GLU A 129 8.23 -21.81 -5.15
N ASN A 130 7.46 -20.81 -5.56
CA ASN A 130 6.02 -20.85 -5.45
C ASN A 130 5.32 -20.76 -6.81
N SER A 131 4.14 -21.36 -6.88
CA SER A 131 3.17 -21.15 -7.96
C SER A 131 1.85 -20.75 -7.34
N ILE A 132 1.30 -19.64 -7.82
CA ILE A 132 0.12 -19.01 -7.22
C ILE A 132 -0.98 -18.87 -8.26
N VAL A 133 -2.19 -19.35 -7.91
CA VAL A 133 -3.41 -19.10 -8.69
C VAL A 133 -4.39 -18.35 -7.81
N VAL A 134 -4.81 -17.17 -8.25
CA VAL A 134 -5.76 -16.32 -7.52
C VAL A 134 -7.15 -16.45 -8.12
N ALA A 135 -8.13 -16.76 -7.28
CA ALA A 135 -9.54 -16.63 -7.59
C ALA A 135 -10.08 -15.39 -6.88
N ALA A 136 -10.46 -14.37 -7.64
CA ALA A 136 -10.90 -13.10 -7.09
C ALA A 136 -12.13 -13.23 -6.17
N GLY A 137 -13.07 -14.11 -6.50
CA GLY A 137 -14.27 -14.31 -5.69
C GLY A 137 -15.00 -13.00 -5.41
N ALA A 138 -15.35 -12.76 -4.15
CA ALA A 138 -16.03 -11.55 -3.70
C ALA A 138 -15.23 -10.26 -3.93
N ASN A 139 -13.88 -10.30 -4.02
CA ASN A 139 -13.09 -9.14 -4.41
C ASN A 139 -13.48 -8.64 -5.80
N GLY A 140 -13.82 -9.55 -6.72
CA GLY A 140 -14.30 -9.22 -8.05
C GLY A 140 -15.72 -8.60 -8.08
N GLN A 141 -16.43 -8.62 -6.97
CA GLN A 141 -17.77 -8.05 -6.81
C GLN A 141 -17.76 -6.68 -6.11
N VAL A 142 -16.60 -6.20 -5.68
CA VAL A 142 -16.47 -4.81 -5.18
C VAL A 142 -16.96 -3.86 -6.26
N SER A 143 -17.80 -2.90 -5.86
CA SER A 143 -18.60 -2.11 -6.79
C SER A 143 -18.64 -0.62 -6.41
N MET A 144 -19.20 0.18 -7.30
CA MET A 144 -19.49 1.59 -7.04
C MET A 144 -20.42 1.80 -5.85
N ALA A 145 -21.32 0.85 -5.58
CA ALA A 145 -22.23 0.92 -4.43
C ALA A 145 -21.45 0.83 -3.10
N ASP A 146 -20.39 0.00 -3.04
CA ASP A 146 -19.55 -0.09 -1.86
C ASP A 146 -18.78 1.21 -1.59
N LEU A 147 -18.26 1.85 -2.64
CA LEU A 147 -17.62 3.17 -2.55
C LEU A 147 -18.60 4.24 -2.07
N GLN A 148 -19.82 4.22 -2.60
CA GLN A 148 -20.83 5.20 -2.23
C GLN A 148 -21.30 5.00 -0.77
N ALA A 149 -21.46 3.75 -0.32
CA ALA A 149 -21.75 3.44 1.09
C ALA A 149 -20.64 3.91 2.04
N ALA A 150 -19.39 3.86 1.59
CA ALA A 150 -18.22 4.31 2.33
C ALA A 150 -17.89 5.80 2.14
N ARG A 151 -18.68 6.59 1.37
CA ARG A 151 -18.36 7.98 1.05
C ARG A 151 -18.14 8.85 2.28
N GLY A 152 -18.96 8.68 3.32
CA GLY A 152 -18.84 9.43 4.58
C GLY A 152 -17.54 9.12 5.33
N LEU A 153 -17.10 7.86 5.31
CA LEU A 153 -15.82 7.41 5.84
C LEU A 153 -14.66 8.00 5.03
N LEU A 154 -14.70 7.87 3.70
CA LEU A 154 -13.70 8.42 2.80
C LEU A 154 -13.51 9.93 3.02
N ALA A 155 -14.57 10.69 3.20
CA ALA A 155 -14.51 12.13 3.42
C ALA A 155 -13.76 12.55 4.71
N GLN A 156 -13.57 11.63 5.65
CA GLN A 156 -12.85 11.87 6.90
C GLN A 156 -11.36 11.53 6.81
N ALA A 157 -10.97 10.66 5.88
CA ALA A 157 -9.61 10.17 5.76
C ALA A 157 -8.65 11.18 5.14
N ARG A 158 -7.34 10.96 5.33
CA ARG A 158 -6.26 11.70 4.68
C ARG A 158 -5.71 10.95 3.46
N TYR A 159 -5.69 9.63 3.54
CA TYR A 159 -5.13 8.76 2.52
C TYR A 159 -6.11 7.67 2.10
N LEU A 160 -6.22 7.47 0.80
CA LEU A 160 -6.85 6.31 0.19
C LEU A 160 -5.75 5.39 -0.35
N LEU A 161 -5.72 4.15 0.13
CA LEU A 161 -4.75 3.14 -0.24
C LEU A 161 -5.43 2.07 -1.08
N MET A 162 -4.87 1.74 -2.24
CA MET A 162 -5.45 0.77 -3.18
C MET A 162 -4.40 -0.09 -3.88
N GLN A 163 -4.88 -1.21 -4.44
CA GLN A 163 -4.14 -2.15 -5.28
C GLN A 163 -5.00 -2.52 -6.49
N LEU A 164 -4.51 -3.44 -7.35
CA LEU A 164 -5.22 -3.84 -8.57
C LEU A 164 -5.86 -5.25 -8.45
N GLU A 165 -6.21 -5.69 -7.24
CA GLU A 165 -6.88 -6.98 -6.98
C GLU A 165 -8.42 -6.88 -6.87
N ILE A 166 -8.98 -5.72 -7.19
CA ILE A 166 -10.43 -5.46 -7.33
C ILE A 166 -10.71 -4.95 -8.74
N PRO A 167 -11.97 -4.85 -9.20
CA PRO A 167 -12.27 -4.43 -10.57
C PRO A 167 -11.66 -3.06 -10.92
N LEU A 168 -10.90 -2.98 -12.00
CA LEU A 168 -10.22 -1.74 -12.44
C LEU A 168 -11.17 -0.53 -12.58
N PRO A 169 -12.42 -0.68 -13.09
CA PRO A 169 -13.35 0.43 -13.11
C PRO A 169 -13.67 1.00 -11.73
N VAL A 170 -13.67 0.15 -10.67
CA VAL A 170 -13.91 0.59 -9.30
C VAL A 170 -12.66 1.32 -8.76
N VAL A 171 -11.45 0.81 -9.07
CA VAL A 171 -10.20 1.51 -8.72
C VAL A 171 -10.18 2.91 -9.35
N ARG A 172 -10.51 3.02 -10.63
CA ARG A 172 -10.58 4.32 -11.32
C ARG A 172 -11.58 5.27 -10.65
N ALA A 173 -12.78 4.77 -10.38
CA ALA A 173 -13.82 5.56 -9.73
C ALA A 173 -13.46 5.97 -8.31
N ALA A 174 -12.75 5.12 -7.56
CA ALA A 174 -12.26 5.47 -6.23
C ALA A 174 -11.20 6.57 -6.28
N ILE A 175 -10.33 6.59 -7.31
CA ILE A 175 -9.38 7.69 -7.54
C ILE A 175 -10.12 9.01 -7.83
N ASP A 176 -11.18 8.97 -8.66
CA ASP A 176 -11.98 10.15 -8.96
C ASP A 176 -12.72 10.68 -7.73
N LEU A 177 -13.30 9.77 -6.95
CA LEU A 177 -13.96 10.11 -5.68
C LEU A 177 -12.97 10.69 -4.66
N ALA A 178 -11.77 10.12 -4.55
CA ALA A 178 -10.73 10.64 -3.67
C ALA A 178 -10.33 12.08 -4.06
N ARG A 179 -10.19 12.35 -5.36
CA ARG A 179 -9.90 13.70 -5.87
C ARG A 179 -11.03 14.69 -5.51
N GLU A 180 -12.29 14.27 -5.65
CA GLU A 180 -13.46 15.07 -5.26
C GLU A 180 -13.45 15.40 -3.75
N LEU A 181 -13.08 14.43 -2.92
CA LEU A 181 -13.06 14.54 -1.46
C LEU A 181 -11.75 15.14 -0.90
N GLY A 182 -10.74 15.36 -1.75
CA GLY A 182 -9.45 15.92 -1.35
C GLY A 182 -8.51 14.94 -0.65
N LEU A 183 -8.70 13.61 -0.85
CA LEU A 183 -7.79 12.58 -0.32
C LEU A 183 -6.56 12.44 -1.21
N LYS A 184 -5.44 12.05 -0.59
CA LYS A 184 -4.25 11.61 -1.32
C LYS A 184 -4.32 10.11 -1.60
N VAL A 185 -4.28 9.74 -2.88
CA VAL A 185 -4.31 8.34 -3.31
C VAL A 185 -2.91 7.77 -3.34
N ILE A 186 -2.67 6.69 -2.61
CA ILE A 186 -1.48 5.83 -2.74
C ILE A 186 -1.94 4.57 -3.47
N LEU A 187 -1.43 4.36 -4.67
CA LEU A 187 -1.73 3.18 -5.48
C LEU A 187 -0.50 2.27 -5.56
N ASN A 188 -0.61 1.09 -5.01
CA ASN A 188 0.30 -0.01 -5.34
C ASN A 188 -0.24 -0.73 -6.57
N ALA A 189 0.39 -0.56 -7.72
CA ALA A 189 -0.11 -1.13 -8.98
C ALA A 189 0.18 -2.63 -9.11
N ALA A 190 -0.09 -3.39 -8.06
CA ALA A 190 0.06 -4.83 -7.93
C ALA A 190 -1.31 -5.56 -8.01
N PRO A 191 -1.39 -6.71 -8.72
CA PRO A 191 -0.35 -7.38 -9.50
C PRO A 191 0.00 -6.62 -10.78
N ALA A 192 1.09 -7.06 -11.44
CA ALA A 192 1.56 -6.46 -12.68
C ALA A 192 0.50 -6.53 -13.80
N LEU A 193 -0.12 -5.40 -14.07
CA LEU A 193 -1.14 -5.22 -15.10
C LEU A 193 -0.74 -4.04 -15.99
N LYS A 194 -0.98 -4.17 -17.29
CA LYS A 194 -0.82 -3.05 -18.22
C LYS A 194 -2.02 -2.11 -18.04
N VAL A 195 -1.79 -0.94 -17.46
CA VAL A 195 -2.80 0.11 -17.34
C VAL A 195 -2.36 1.35 -18.12
N PRO A 196 -3.27 2.04 -18.81
CA PRO A 196 -2.90 3.24 -19.57
C PRO A 196 -2.63 4.42 -18.64
N ALA A 197 -1.90 5.43 -19.12
CA ALA A 197 -1.49 6.59 -18.33
C ALA A 197 -2.67 7.40 -17.77
N ASP A 198 -3.77 7.48 -18.49
CA ASP A 198 -4.99 8.18 -18.05
C ASP A 198 -5.68 7.47 -16.87
N PHE A 199 -5.54 6.14 -16.77
CA PHE A 199 -6.00 5.37 -15.60
C PHE A 199 -5.31 5.84 -14.31
N LEU A 200 -4.08 6.31 -14.37
CA LEU A 200 -3.27 6.72 -13.23
C LEU A 200 -3.46 8.20 -12.83
N GLN A 201 -4.22 8.97 -13.61
CA GLN A 201 -4.48 10.38 -13.31
C GLN A 201 -5.22 10.54 -11.96
N GLY A 202 -4.71 11.44 -11.12
CA GLY A 202 -5.23 11.68 -9.76
C GLY A 202 -4.57 10.83 -8.68
N VAL A 203 -3.71 9.88 -9.03
CA VAL A 203 -2.85 9.19 -8.08
C VAL A 203 -1.80 10.16 -7.53
N TYR A 204 -1.70 10.29 -6.21
CA TYR A 204 -0.69 11.10 -5.54
C TYR A 204 0.66 10.39 -5.48
N CYS A 205 0.66 9.12 -5.10
CA CYS A 205 1.87 8.30 -5.00
C CYS A 205 1.63 6.93 -5.65
N LEU A 206 2.40 6.63 -6.68
CA LEU A 206 2.41 5.33 -7.34
C LEU A 206 3.57 4.51 -6.79
N VAL A 207 3.29 3.30 -6.31
CA VAL A 207 4.31 2.36 -5.85
C VAL A 207 4.25 1.10 -6.70
N VAL A 208 5.38 0.71 -7.26
CA VAL A 208 5.53 -0.42 -8.18
C VAL A 208 6.84 -1.17 -7.88
N ASN A 209 6.90 -2.44 -8.23
CA ASN A 209 8.14 -3.22 -8.30
C ASN A 209 8.68 -3.26 -9.74
N GLU A 210 9.74 -4.06 -9.99
CA GLU A 210 10.37 -4.16 -11.31
C GLU A 210 9.39 -4.69 -12.38
N SER A 211 8.62 -5.73 -12.06
CA SER A 211 7.66 -6.34 -13.00
C SER A 211 6.45 -5.45 -13.28
N GLU A 212 5.94 -4.77 -12.26
CA GLU A 212 4.85 -3.80 -12.36
C GLU A 212 5.30 -2.56 -13.16
N THR A 213 6.54 -2.12 -12.94
CA THR A 213 7.17 -1.05 -13.73
C THR A 213 7.23 -1.42 -15.20
N GLN A 214 7.70 -2.63 -15.51
CA GLN A 214 7.75 -3.11 -16.89
C GLN A 214 6.37 -3.21 -17.53
N ALA A 215 5.35 -3.67 -16.79
CA ALA A 215 3.98 -3.75 -17.30
C ALA A 215 3.39 -2.38 -17.67
N ILE A 216 3.74 -1.33 -16.93
CA ILE A 216 3.21 0.03 -17.12
C ILE A 216 4.02 0.82 -18.17
N THR A 217 5.34 0.64 -18.21
CA THR A 217 6.26 1.49 -19.00
C THR A 217 6.87 0.79 -20.20
N ASP A 218 6.74 -0.53 -20.31
CA ASP A 218 7.48 -1.41 -21.22
C ASP A 218 9.02 -1.36 -21.00
N ILE A 219 9.51 -0.75 -19.90
CA ILE A 219 10.93 -0.68 -19.54
C ILE A 219 11.26 -1.79 -18.53
N ALA A 220 12.14 -2.71 -18.89
CA ALA A 220 12.68 -3.71 -17.98
C ALA A 220 13.65 -3.05 -16.98
N VAL A 221 13.34 -3.14 -15.70
CA VAL A 221 14.18 -2.57 -14.62
C VAL A 221 15.28 -3.57 -14.25
N THR A 222 16.41 -3.46 -14.89
CA THR A 222 17.59 -4.31 -14.65
C THR A 222 18.64 -3.63 -13.76
N ASP A 223 18.58 -2.31 -13.65
CA ASP A 223 19.51 -1.49 -12.87
C ASP A 223 18.87 -0.15 -12.44
N LEU A 224 19.62 0.65 -11.68
CA LEU A 224 19.16 1.97 -11.23
C LEU A 224 18.98 2.98 -12.37
N ALA A 225 19.68 2.83 -13.49
CA ALA A 225 19.53 3.74 -14.62
C ALA A 225 18.17 3.51 -15.31
N ALA A 226 17.81 2.25 -15.58
CA ALA A 226 16.51 1.87 -16.10
C ALA A 226 15.37 2.27 -15.15
N ALA A 227 15.55 2.07 -13.83
CA ALA A 227 14.58 2.52 -12.83
C ALA A 227 14.37 4.04 -12.85
N ARG A 228 15.46 4.84 -13.03
CA ARG A 228 15.36 6.30 -13.15
C ARG A 228 14.64 6.73 -14.43
N GLU A 229 14.85 6.03 -15.51
CA GLU A 229 14.17 6.28 -16.79
C GLU A 229 12.66 6.00 -16.65
N ALA A 230 12.30 4.82 -16.15
CA ALA A 230 10.90 4.44 -15.90
C ALA A 230 10.21 5.41 -14.93
N GLY A 231 10.88 5.78 -13.83
CA GLY A 231 10.35 6.75 -12.88
C GLY A 231 10.06 8.12 -13.52
N ARG A 232 10.96 8.62 -14.37
CA ARG A 232 10.73 9.88 -15.11
C ARG A 232 9.57 9.76 -16.10
N MET A 233 9.44 8.61 -16.79
CA MET A 233 8.32 8.36 -17.69
C MET A 233 6.98 8.41 -16.94
N MET A 234 6.89 7.74 -15.80
CA MET A 234 5.67 7.73 -14.96
C MET A 234 5.35 9.11 -14.38
N LEU A 235 6.34 9.95 -14.03
CA LEU A 235 6.08 11.37 -13.71
C LEU A 235 5.46 12.12 -14.89
N GLY A 236 5.81 11.74 -16.13
CA GLY A 236 5.22 12.28 -17.36
C GLY A 236 3.72 11.98 -17.49
N PHE A 237 3.21 10.94 -16.84
CA PHE A 237 1.78 10.63 -16.77
C PHE A 237 1.00 11.54 -15.81
N GLY A 238 1.67 12.50 -15.17
CA GLY A 238 1.03 13.44 -14.24
C GLY A 238 1.02 12.99 -12.79
N ILE A 239 1.72 11.89 -12.45
CA ILE A 239 1.84 11.38 -11.09
C ILE A 239 2.90 12.20 -10.34
N PRO A 240 2.61 12.80 -9.16
CA PRO A 240 3.59 13.64 -8.45
C PRO A 240 4.75 12.86 -7.84
N VAL A 241 4.49 11.66 -7.34
CA VAL A 241 5.44 10.81 -6.60
C VAL A 241 5.40 9.39 -7.15
N VAL A 242 6.55 8.88 -7.57
CA VAL A 242 6.72 7.51 -8.05
C VAL A 242 7.79 6.82 -7.20
N ILE A 243 7.48 5.64 -6.70
CA ILE A 243 8.41 4.82 -5.94
C ILE A 243 8.51 3.45 -6.62
N ILE A 244 9.73 3.07 -7.01
CA ILE A 244 10.03 1.75 -7.57
C ILE A 244 10.77 0.96 -6.49
N THR A 245 10.18 -0.11 -5.98
CA THR A 245 10.84 -1.04 -5.07
C THR A 245 11.76 -1.97 -5.86
N LEU A 246 12.98 -2.20 -5.35
CA LEU A 246 14.09 -2.88 -6.02
C LEU A 246 14.60 -4.07 -5.19
N GLY A 247 13.71 -4.74 -4.48
CA GLY A 247 14.03 -5.87 -3.62
C GLY A 247 15.17 -5.55 -2.64
N ALA A 248 16.23 -6.34 -2.65
CA ALA A 248 17.39 -6.16 -1.78
C ALA A 248 18.15 -4.84 -1.99
N GLN A 249 17.96 -4.17 -3.13
CA GLN A 249 18.55 -2.86 -3.41
C GLN A 249 17.78 -1.69 -2.77
N GLY A 250 16.62 -1.94 -2.17
CA GLY A 250 15.79 -0.93 -1.51
C GLY A 250 14.74 -0.32 -2.43
N ALA A 251 14.69 1.01 -2.57
CA ALA A 251 13.70 1.68 -3.38
C ALA A 251 14.25 2.94 -4.06
N LEU A 252 13.72 3.27 -5.22
CA LEU A 252 13.98 4.51 -5.93
C LEU A 252 12.74 5.42 -5.84
N LEU A 253 12.88 6.56 -5.18
CA LEU A 253 11.90 7.64 -5.18
C LEU A 253 12.18 8.56 -6.35
N THR A 254 11.18 8.82 -7.19
CA THR A 254 11.23 9.83 -8.24
C THR A 254 10.07 10.82 -8.02
N MET A 255 10.38 12.11 -8.00
CA MET A 255 9.40 13.18 -7.77
C MET A 255 9.81 14.45 -8.52
N ARG A 256 8.91 15.43 -8.63
CA ARG A 256 9.26 16.76 -9.15
C ARG A 256 9.94 17.57 -8.06
N GLY A 257 11.11 18.10 -8.36
CA GLY A 257 11.80 19.06 -7.51
C GLY A 257 11.14 20.44 -7.48
N PRO A 258 11.65 21.39 -6.67
CA PRO A 258 11.08 22.73 -6.52
C PRO A 258 10.92 23.51 -7.83
N GLU A 259 11.80 23.32 -8.77
CA GLU A 259 11.78 23.97 -10.11
C GLU A 259 10.99 23.15 -11.16
N GLY A 260 10.28 22.10 -10.72
CA GLY A 260 9.52 21.22 -11.61
C GLY A 260 10.36 20.15 -12.33
N ALA A 261 11.68 20.20 -12.25
CA ALA A 261 12.55 19.17 -12.81
C ALA A 261 12.44 17.85 -12.06
N PRO A 262 12.50 16.69 -12.74
CA PRO A 262 12.51 15.39 -12.07
C PRO A 262 13.75 15.23 -11.18
N SER A 263 13.55 14.81 -9.94
CA SER A 263 14.61 14.38 -9.02
C SER A 263 14.42 12.91 -8.66
N ALA A 264 15.51 12.19 -8.45
CA ALA A 264 15.49 10.77 -8.13
C ALA A 264 16.46 10.45 -7.00
N HIS A 265 15.93 9.82 -5.93
CA HIS A 265 16.65 9.48 -4.72
C HIS A 265 16.61 7.96 -4.52
N HIS A 266 17.77 7.31 -4.54
CA HIS A 266 17.88 5.91 -4.17
C HIS A 266 17.98 5.78 -2.66
N VAL A 267 17.10 4.98 -2.08
CA VAL A 267 17.09 4.64 -0.65
C VAL A 267 17.46 3.17 -0.53
N PRO A 268 18.70 2.83 -0.12
CA PRO A 268 19.16 1.45 -0.04
C PRO A 268 18.47 0.70 1.10
N ALA A 269 18.20 -0.60 0.90
CA ALA A 269 17.80 -1.49 1.99
C ALA A 269 19.00 -1.83 2.88
N ARG A 270 18.76 -2.08 4.16
CA ARG A 270 19.78 -2.61 5.07
C ARG A 270 19.85 -4.12 4.93
N PRO A 271 21.04 -4.71 4.88
CA PRO A 271 21.18 -6.16 4.78
C PRO A 271 20.58 -6.88 6.00
N VAL A 272 19.78 -7.91 5.76
CA VAL A 272 19.21 -8.80 6.77
C VAL A 272 19.27 -10.25 6.28
N LYS A 273 19.11 -11.20 7.21
CA LYS A 273 18.90 -12.60 6.82
C LYS A 273 17.46 -12.79 6.37
N VAL A 274 17.26 -12.93 5.07
CA VAL A 274 15.94 -13.18 4.47
C VAL A 274 15.44 -14.58 4.81
N VAL A 275 14.20 -14.68 5.27
CA VAL A 275 13.46 -15.92 5.55
C VAL A 275 12.34 -16.11 4.53
N ASP A 276 11.56 -15.04 4.27
CA ASP A 276 10.42 -15.07 3.37
C ASP A 276 10.15 -13.65 2.85
N THR A 277 9.94 -13.48 1.57
CA THR A 277 9.65 -12.17 0.96
C THR A 277 8.16 -11.85 0.86
N THR A 278 7.30 -12.77 1.30
CA THR A 278 5.85 -12.59 1.29
C THR A 278 5.46 -11.35 2.12
N ALA A 279 4.58 -10.54 1.57
CA ALA A 279 4.09 -9.28 2.16
C ALA A 279 5.16 -8.21 2.46
N ALA A 280 6.42 -8.35 2.00
CA ALA A 280 7.42 -7.29 2.15
C ALA A 280 6.98 -5.98 1.47
N GLY A 281 6.41 -6.06 0.28
CA GLY A 281 5.80 -4.94 -0.42
C GLY A 281 4.61 -4.34 0.34
N ASP A 282 3.75 -5.17 0.94
CA ASP A 282 2.60 -4.71 1.73
C ASP A 282 3.06 -3.99 3.00
N ALA A 283 4.10 -4.53 3.68
CA ALA A 283 4.73 -3.86 4.82
C ALA A 283 5.37 -2.53 4.44
N PHE A 284 6.03 -2.46 3.26
CA PHE A 284 6.56 -1.21 2.71
C PHE A 284 5.43 -0.17 2.51
N ILE A 285 4.32 -0.55 1.88
CA ILE A 285 3.18 0.35 1.63
C ILE A 285 2.56 0.85 2.95
N GLY A 286 2.32 -0.04 3.91
CA GLY A 286 1.83 0.33 5.23
C GLY A 286 2.78 1.31 5.92
N GLY A 287 4.09 1.03 5.89
CA GLY A 287 5.13 1.90 6.44
C GLY A 287 5.20 3.27 5.77
N LEU A 288 5.13 3.31 4.44
CA LEU A 288 5.09 4.55 3.66
C LEU A 288 3.89 5.41 4.06
N THR A 289 2.71 4.80 4.10
CA THR A 289 1.46 5.52 4.39
C THR A 289 1.48 6.12 5.79
N VAL A 290 1.95 5.36 6.79
CA VAL A 290 2.06 5.85 8.18
C VAL A 290 3.14 6.91 8.32
N ALA A 291 4.28 6.79 7.64
CA ALA A 291 5.31 7.82 7.65
C ALA A 291 4.81 9.14 7.03
N LEU A 292 4.07 9.06 5.91
CA LEU A 292 3.42 10.21 5.29
C LEU A 292 2.33 10.81 6.18
N LEU A 293 1.57 9.98 6.91
CA LEU A 293 0.58 10.43 7.89
C LEU A 293 1.22 11.24 9.03
N ARG A 294 2.45 10.86 9.43
CA ARG A 294 3.27 11.57 10.44
C ARG A 294 4.05 12.75 9.84
N ASP A 295 3.74 13.15 8.61
CA ASP A 295 4.34 14.27 7.91
C ASP A 295 5.87 14.15 7.72
N PHE A 296 6.41 12.93 7.62
CA PHE A 296 7.80 12.71 7.26
C PHE A 296 8.09 13.28 5.87
N PRO A 297 9.25 13.92 5.65
CA PRO A 297 9.70 14.24 4.30
C PRO A 297 9.74 12.98 3.42
N LEU A 298 9.42 13.10 2.13
CA LEU A 298 9.24 11.94 1.23
C LEU A 298 10.43 10.95 1.25
N VAL A 299 11.67 11.45 1.26
CA VAL A 299 12.87 10.58 1.32
C VAL A 299 12.89 9.78 2.63
N GLU A 300 12.57 10.42 3.75
CA GLU A 300 12.52 9.76 5.06
C GLU A 300 11.33 8.81 5.17
N ALA A 301 10.18 9.16 4.55
CA ALA A 301 9.04 8.25 4.47
C ALA A 301 9.38 6.97 3.70
N VAL A 302 10.09 7.08 2.56
CA VAL A 302 10.58 5.92 1.81
C VAL A 302 11.60 5.12 2.60
N ARG A 303 12.48 5.78 3.36
CA ARG A 303 13.44 5.10 4.23
C ARG A 303 12.76 4.30 5.34
N TYR A 304 11.75 4.89 6.00
CA TYR A 304 10.95 4.20 7.01
C TYR A 304 10.19 3.01 6.41
N ALA A 305 9.59 3.20 5.23
CA ALA A 305 8.92 2.14 4.46
C ALA A 305 9.88 1.00 4.08
N THR A 306 11.08 1.33 3.63
CA THR A 306 12.12 0.33 3.31
C THR A 306 12.49 -0.48 4.56
N CYS A 307 12.59 0.14 5.73
CA CYS A 307 12.81 -0.57 6.99
C CYS A 307 11.66 -1.55 7.31
N ALA A 308 10.41 -1.12 7.15
CA ALA A 308 9.25 -1.99 7.37
C ALA A 308 9.24 -3.20 6.42
N GLY A 309 9.45 -2.96 5.12
CA GLY A 309 9.54 -4.03 4.12
C GLY A 309 10.71 -4.98 4.39
N THR A 310 11.88 -4.46 4.76
CA THR A 310 13.07 -5.27 5.09
C THR A 310 12.80 -6.16 6.30
N LEU A 311 12.24 -5.63 7.39
CA LEU A 311 11.92 -6.42 8.58
C LEU A 311 10.90 -7.52 8.29
N ALA A 312 9.90 -7.27 7.45
CA ALA A 312 8.94 -8.30 7.07
C ALA A 312 9.63 -9.51 6.41
N THR A 313 10.73 -9.32 5.68
CA THR A 313 11.45 -10.45 5.07
C THR A 313 12.16 -11.37 6.06
N THR A 314 12.28 -11.00 7.32
CA THR A 314 13.00 -11.78 8.35
C THR A 314 12.13 -12.83 9.04
N VAL A 315 10.82 -12.83 8.77
CA VAL A 315 9.83 -13.72 9.42
C VAL A 315 9.00 -14.42 8.34
N LEU A 316 8.65 -15.68 8.56
CA LEU A 316 7.84 -16.48 7.64
C LEU A 316 6.37 -16.04 7.63
N GLY A 317 5.79 -15.90 6.45
CA GLY A 317 4.35 -15.71 6.19
C GLY A 317 3.97 -14.25 5.90
N ALA A 318 2.71 -14.03 5.50
CA ALA A 318 2.19 -12.74 5.09
C ALA A 318 1.97 -11.80 6.30
N GLN A 319 0.78 -11.82 6.89
CA GLN A 319 0.47 -10.91 8.01
C GLN A 319 1.24 -11.22 9.29
N THR A 320 1.71 -12.46 9.47
CA THR A 320 2.56 -12.85 10.60
C THR A 320 3.93 -12.17 10.58
N SER A 321 4.44 -11.84 9.40
CA SER A 321 5.75 -11.20 9.21
C SER A 321 5.70 -9.67 9.41
N LEU A 322 4.53 -9.06 9.41
CA LEU A 322 4.39 -7.61 9.51
C LEU A 322 4.97 -7.08 10.82
N PRO A 323 5.94 -6.14 10.78
CA PRO A 323 6.59 -5.64 11.97
C PRO A 323 5.68 -4.68 12.77
N SER A 324 5.97 -4.55 14.06
CA SER A 324 5.37 -3.51 14.91
C SER A 324 6.05 -2.16 14.73
N ALA A 325 5.36 -1.08 15.14
CA ALA A 325 5.91 0.27 15.13
C ALA A 325 7.24 0.38 15.89
N ALA A 326 7.36 -0.29 17.04
CA ALA A 326 8.59 -0.29 17.85
C ALA A 326 9.77 -0.95 17.12
N GLN A 327 9.52 -2.07 16.43
CA GLN A 327 10.57 -2.76 15.65
C GLN A 327 11.04 -1.90 14.47
N VAL A 328 10.11 -1.30 13.72
CA VAL A 328 10.47 -0.44 12.59
C VAL A 328 11.20 0.81 13.07
N GLN A 329 10.76 1.44 14.15
CA GLN A 329 11.42 2.61 14.71
C GLN A 329 12.85 2.31 15.18
N ALA A 330 13.06 1.22 15.91
CA ALA A 330 14.38 0.79 16.35
C ALA A 330 15.32 0.51 15.16
N PHE A 331 14.80 -0.19 14.14
CA PHE A 331 15.58 -0.49 12.95
C PHE A 331 15.88 0.76 12.12
N TYR A 332 14.93 1.68 11.97
CA TYR A 332 15.10 2.97 11.30
C TYR A 332 16.17 3.85 11.95
N GLU A 333 16.23 3.88 13.30
CA GLU A 333 17.22 4.62 14.06
C GLU A 333 18.59 3.92 14.15
N GLY A 334 18.75 2.76 13.54
CA GLY A 334 20.01 2.00 13.59
C GLY A 334 20.21 1.17 14.85
N ARG A 335 19.18 1.05 15.69
CA ARG A 335 19.13 0.23 16.90
C ARG A 335 18.43 -1.08 16.57
N GLY A 336 19.10 -2.09 16.15
CA GLY A 336 18.50 -3.39 15.83
C GLY A 336 19.20 -4.02 14.63
N SER A 337 19.71 -5.21 14.84
CA SER A 337 20.29 -6.11 13.85
C SER A 337 19.29 -7.18 13.47
#